data_d8733f7ff717d75a3bc1b9b12b696f4b
#
_entry.id   d8733f7ff717d75a3bc1b9b12b696f4b
#
_cell.length_a   1.000
_cell.length_b   1.000
_cell.length_c   1.000
_cell.angle_alpha   90.00
_cell.angle_beta   90.00
_cell.angle_gamma   90.00
#
_symmetry.space_group_name_H-M   'P 1'
#
loop_
_entity.id
_entity.type
_entity.pdbx_description
1 polymer ?
#
loop_
_entity_poly.entity_id
_entity_poly.type
_entity_poly.pdbx_seq_one_letter_code
_entity_poly.pdbx_strand_id
1 'polypeptide(L)'
;MNRYPLWKNILIGLVLLWGLIYTLPNFYGEVPAVQVSSGKATLKLDPASVTDRVAEVLRSAGIEHNGIFSDVSGVRARFASTDIQLRAKDAIERAFNPDPQDPSYVVALNLLSASPAWLTSIHALPMYLGLDLRGGVHFLLQVDMPGALTKRLDSTTGDLRTLMRDKNVRHAGITREGNTIHIRFRDSAQRDAGRSAIQASTTDLQLSDRDDGSDDLKLVATLTAQAQQTMRDFAIKQNITTLHNRINELGVAEPVIQQQGAERIVVQLPGVQDVAKAKDILGRTATLEVRMVDDTPGAVEDAIAGKVPFGTELYTERGGLPLLVKKQVVLTGDRLTDAQPGFDGQTNEAAVHLTLDAAGARIFRDVTRESIGKRMAILLIEKGKGEVVTAPVIRSEIGGGRVQISGRMTTAEANDVALLLRAGSLAAPMEIIEERTVGPSLGAENIAKGFNSTLWGFLAIAVFMCAYYALFGVVSTIALAANLLLLVALLSLLQATLTLPGIAAMALTLGMAIDANVLINERIREELRNGSSPQAAIAAGYDRAFDTILDSNITTLIAGIALLVFGSGPVRGFAVVHCLGILTSMFSAVLVSRMMINLIYGHQRKVEKLAIGQVWKPGNN
;
A
#
# COMPACT_ATOMS: atom_id res chain seq x y z
N MET A 1 -22.26 -23.52 -41.69
CA MET A 1 -20.98 -23.38 -42.44
C MET A 1 -19.99 -22.68 -41.53
N ASN A 2 -18.82 -23.28 -41.34
CA ASN A 2 -17.77 -22.82 -40.42
C ASN A 2 -17.04 -21.57 -40.96
N ARG A 3 -17.68 -20.43 -41.00
CA ARG A 3 -17.02 -19.18 -41.39
C ARG A 3 -17.38 -18.08 -40.39
N TYR A 4 -16.37 -17.52 -39.76
CA TYR A 4 -16.52 -16.29 -39.03
C TYR A 4 -16.68 -15.13 -40.04
N PRO A 5 -17.58 -14.17 -39.78
CA PRO A 5 -17.59 -12.92 -40.54
C PRO A 5 -16.22 -12.23 -40.37
N LEU A 6 -15.77 -11.53 -41.42
CA LEU A 6 -14.44 -10.88 -41.44
C LEU A 6 -14.18 -10.00 -40.21
N TRP A 7 -15.21 -9.30 -39.73
CA TRP A 7 -15.07 -8.43 -38.57
C TRP A 7 -14.67 -9.18 -37.30
N LYS A 8 -15.12 -10.44 -37.08
CA LYS A 8 -14.72 -11.27 -35.93
C LYS A 8 -13.24 -11.67 -36.03
N ASN A 9 -12.78 -12.03 -37.22
CA ASN A 9 -11.37 -12.36 -37.42
C ASN A 9 -10.47 -11.15 -37.20
N ILE A 10 -10.89 -9.96 -37.69
CA ILE A 10 -10.18 -8.70 -37.45
C ILE A 10 -10.15 -8.37 -35.96
N LEU A 11 -11.29 -8.50 -35.26
CA LEU A 11 -11.36 -8.24 -33.81
C LEU A 11 -10.40 -9.13 -33.03
N ILE A 12 -10.40 -10.46 -33.29
CA ILE A 12 -9.48 -11.40 -32.63
C ILE A 12 -8.02 -11.03 -32.94
N GLY A 13 -7.72 -10.70 -34.20
CA GLY A 13 -6.39 -10.26 -34.62
C GLY A 13 -5.95 -8.99 -33.89
N LEU A 14 -6.84 -8.00 -33.74
CA LEU A 14 -6.57 -6.77 -33.01
C LEU A 14 -6.33 -7.03 -31.51
N VAL A 15 -7.10 -7.94 -30.87
CA VAL A 15 -6.89 -8.32 -29.47
C VAL A 15 -5.54 -9.01 -29.29
N LEU A 16 -5.14 -9.89 -30.21
CA LEU A 16 -3.83 -10.54 -30.14
C LEU A 16 -2.67 -9.56 -30.37
N LEU A 17 -2.83 -8.61 -31.32
CA LEU A 17 -1.85 -7.55 -31.55
C LEU A 17 -1.71 -6.64 -30.34
N TRP A 18 -2.83 -6.24 -29.75
CA TRP A 18 -2.86 -5.48 -28.52
C TRP A 18 -2.19 -6.26 -27.37
N GLY A 19 -2.51 -7.55 -27.22
CA GLY A 19 -1.84 -8.44 -26.27
C GLY A 19 -0.33 -8.49 -26.47
N LEU A 20 0.14 -8.55 -27.72
CA LEU A 20 1.57 -8.54 -28.05
C LEU A 20 2.23 -7.22 -27.59
N ILE A 21 1.61 -6.08 -27.89
CA ILE A 21 2.13 -4.75 -27.53
C ILE A 21 2.26 -4.61 -26.00
N TYR A 22 1.25 -5.02 -25.24
CA TYR A 22 1.28 -4.91 -23.77
C TYR A 22 2.13 -5.99 -23.08
N THR A 23 2.48 -7.06 -23.79
CA THR A 23 3.42 -8.09 -23.30
C THR A 23 4.88 -7.66 -23.48
N LEU A 24 5.19 -6.90 -24.55
CA LEU A 24 6.56 -6.49 -24.91
C LEU A 24 7.36 -5.84 -23.76
N PRO A 25 6.79 -4.93 -22.93
CA PRO A 25 7.55 -4.27 -21.87
C PRO A 25 8.24 -5.23 -20.91
N ASN A 26 7.69 -6.43 -20.69
CA ASN A 26 8.22 -7.41 -19.73
C ASN A 26 9.53 -8.08 -20.21
N PHE A 27 9.87 -7.97 -21.49
CA PHE A 27 11.11 -8.54 -22.05
C PHE A 27 12.31 -7.60 -21.95
N TYR A 28 12.10 -6.32 -21.66
CA TYR A 28 13.21 -5.34 -21.58
C TYR A 28 13.95 -5.36 -20.24
N GLY A 29 13.39 -5.97 -19.21
CA GLY A 29 14.00 -6.02 -17.89
C GLY A 29 14.01 -4.65 -17.17
N GLU A 30 14.68 -4.60 -16.03
CA GLU A 30 14.92 -3.39 -15.26
C GLU A 30 16.40 -3.00 -15.33
N VAL A 31 16.66 -1.69 -15.36
CA VAL A 31 18.02 -1.12 -15.35
C VAL A 31 18.19 -0.22 -14.15
N PRO A 32 19.40 -0.16 -13.58
CA PRO A 32 19.72 0.75 -12.50
C PRO A 32 19.46 2.20 -12.90
N ALA A 33 18.83 2.95 -12.01
CA ALA A 33 18.53 4.36 -12.23
C ALA A 33 18.71 5.19 -10.95
N VAL A 34 18.98 6.47 -11.09
CA VAL A 34 18.97 7.45 -10.01
C VAL A 34 17.78 8.36 -10.23
N GLN A 35 16.97 8.52 -9.20
CA GLN A 35 15.84 9.43 -9.19
C GLN A 35 16.20 10.66 -8.38
N VAL A 36 15.94 11.85 -8.95
CA VAL A 36 16.05 13.14 -8.28
C VAL A 36 14.65 13.69 -8.11
N SER A 37 14.22 13.83 -6.88
CA SER A 37 12.94 14.42 -6.53
C SER A 37 13.12 15.63 -5.59
N SER A 38 12.07 16.45 -5.43
CA SER A 38 12.17 17.57 -4.51
C SER A 38 12.26 17.06 -3.07
N GLY A 39 13.25 17.50 -2.32
CA GLY A 39 13.35 17.32 -0.88
C GLY A 39 12.55 18.37 -0.09
N LYS A 40 12.13 19.46 -0.77
CA LYS A 40 11.40 20.56 -0.14
C LYS A 40 10.07 20.79 -0.87
N ALA A 41 8.97 20.80 -0.16
CA ALA A 41 7.63 21.03 -0.75
C ALA A 41 7.50 22.42 -1.43
N THR A 42 8.35 23.36 -1.04
CA THR A 42 8.40 24.71 -1.62
C THR A 42 9.18 24.77 -2.94
N LEU A 43 9.98 23.75 -3.23
CA LEU A 43 10.75 23.66 -4.47
C LEU A 43 9.89 22.99 -5.54
N LYS A 44 9.18 23.78 -6.35
CA LYS A 44 8.58 23.25 -7.57
C LYS A 44 9.72 22.81 -8.48
N LEU A 45 9.84 21.51 -8.66
CA LEU A 45 10.73 20.96 -9.69
C LEU A 45 10.26 21.51 -11.03
N ASP A 46 11.10 22.34 -11.65
CA ASP A 46 11.00 22.52 -13.08
C ASP A 46 11.70 21.34 -13.75
N PRO A 47 10.95 20.39 -14.35
CA PRO A 47 11.53 19.15 -14.87
C PRO A 47 12.61 19.42 -15.95
N ALA A 48 12.49 20.51 -16.70
CA ALA A 48 13.44 20.85 -17.74
C ALA A 48 14.79 21.28 -17.14
N SER A 49 14.79 22.22 -16.21
CA SER A 49 16.01 22.74 -15.59
C SER A 49 16.73 21.69 -14.76
N VAL A 50 15.99 20.81 -14.07
CA VAL A 50 16.58 19.70 -13.30
C VAL A 50 17.17 18.64 -14.24
N THR A 51 16.50 18.33 -15.36
CA THR A 51 17.02 17.42 -16.38
C THR A 51 18.35 17.89 -16.95
N ASP A 52 18.42 19.18 -17.33
CA ASP A 52 19.64 19.78 -17.89
C ASP A 52 20.78 19.76 -16.86
N ARG A 53 20.49 20.10 -15.62
CA ARG A 53 21.45 20.07 -14.52
C ARG A 53 21.95 18.65 -14.20
N VAL A 54 21.08 17.64 -14.19
CA VAL A 54 21.49 16.24 -14.04
C VAL A 54 22.40 15.82 -15.19
N ALA A 55 22.05 16.17 -16.44
CA ALA A 55 22.87 15.86 -17.60
C ALA A 55 24.26 16.53 -17.54
N GLU A 56 24.33 17.78 -17.08
CA GLU A 56 25.59 18.51 -16.90
C GLU A 56 26.48 17.89 -15.83
N VAL A 57 25.89 17.51 -14.68
CA VAL A 57 26.61 16.84 -13.57
C VAL A 57 27.17 15.50 -14.03
N LEU A 58 26.39 14.69 -14.72
CA LEU A 58 26.85 13.39 -15.23
C LEU A 58 27.94 13.53 -16.26
N ARG A 59 27.83 14.53 -17.16
CA ARG A 59 28.84 14.84 -18.16
C ARG A 59 30.17 15.33 -17.53
N SER A 60 30.09 16.22 -16.55
CA SER A 60 31.27 16.74 -15.85
C SER A 60 31.98 15.67 -15.03
N ALA A 61 31.21 14.69 -14.50
CA ALA A 61 31.74 13.53 -13.77
C ALA A 61 32.25 12.41 -14.69
N GLY A 62 32.08 12.51 -16.01
CA GLY A 62 32.46 11.47 -16.98
C GLY A 62 31.63 10.18 -16.80
N ILE A 63 30.37 10.30 -16.41
CA ILE A 63 29.47 9.18 -16.17
C ILE A 63 28.50 9.05 -17.35
N GLU A 64 28.59 7.92 -18.06
CA GLU A 64 27.68 7.59 -19.15
C GLU A 64 26.29 7.20 -18.61
N HIS A 65 25.23 7.61 -19.31
CA HIS A 65 23.84 7.29 -18.96
C HIS A 65 23.04 6.82 -20.19
N ASN A 66 22.04 5.97 -19.96
CA ASN A 66 21.15 5.39 -20.97
C ASN A 66 19.83 6.18 -21.12
N GLY A 67 19.88 7.49 -20.93
CA GLY A 67 18.76 8.42 -21.03
C GLY A 67 18.36 9.02 -19.69
N ILE A 68 17.83 10.25 -19.77
CA ILE A 68 17.27 10.98 -18.65
C ILE A 68 15.79 11.22 -18.97
N PHE A 69 14.92 10.93 -18.03
CA PHE A 69 13.46 11.01 -18.16
C PHE A 69 12.90 11.83 -17.01
N SER A 70 11.91 12.66 -17.30
CA SER A 70 11.20 13.43 -16.28
C SER A 70 9.72 13.06 -16.25
N ASP A 71 9.15 12.95 -15.05
CA ASP A 71 7.72 12.80 -14.82
C ASP A 71 7.27 13.66 -13.62
N VAL A 72 6.01 13.54 -13.22
CA VAL A 72 5.43 14.30 -12.10
C VAL A 72 6.15 14.05 -10.77
N SER A 73 6.83 12.90 -10.62
CA SER A 73 7.52 12.48 -9.40
C SER A 73 9.01 12.87 -9.37
N GLY A 74 9.56 13.41 -10.47
CA GLY A 74 10.95 13.87 -10.54
C GLY A 74 11.69 13.51 -11.83
N VAL A 75 13.01 13.66 -11.81
CA VAL A 75 13.91 13.35 -12.92
C VAL A 75 14.63 12.04 -12.62
N ARG A 76 14.70 11.15 -13.60
CA ARG A 76 15.32 9.83 -13.49
C ARG A 76 16.35 9.63 -14.59
N ALA A 77 17.56 9.22 -14.21
CA ALA A 77 18.63 8.86 -15.13
C ALA A 77 18.90 7.34 -15.05
N ARG A 78 18.97 6.66 -16.20
CA ARG A 78 19.26 5.23 -16.33
C ARG A 78 20.75 4.98 -16.54
N PHE A 79 21.25 3.87 -15.99
CA PHE A 79 22.66 3.47 -16.07
C PHE A 79 22.80 2.00 -16.49
N ALA A 80 23.98 1.65 -17.02
CA ALA A 80 24.25 0.31 -17.49
C ALA A 80 24.55 -0.69 -16.36
N SER A 81 25.01 -0.22 -15.19
CA SER A 81 25.35 -1.08 -14.05
C SER A 81 25.08 -0.37 -12.71
N THR A 82 24.98 -1.18 -11.64
CA THR A 82 24.83 -0.68 -10.27
C THR A 82 26.05 0.13 -9.80
N ASP A 83 27.26 -0.20 -10.25
CA ASP A 83 28.46 0.55 -9.88
C ASP A 83 28.45 1.96 -10.48
N ILE A 84 28.00 2.10 -11.73
CA ILE A 84 27.81 3.39 -12.39
C ILE A 84 26.70 4.17 -11.70
N GLN A 85 25.61 3.50 -11.33
CA GLN A 85 24.48 4.08 -10.60
C GLN A 85 24.93 4.69 -9.26
N LEU A 86 25.75 3.98 -8.47
CA LEU A 86 26.27 4.46 -7.19
C LEU A 86 27.14 5.70 -7.37
N ARG A 87 28.07 5.66 -8.33
CA ARG A 87 28.91 6.82 -8.67
C ARG A 87 28.08 8.01 -9.13
N ALA A 88 27.05 7.77 -9.93
CA ALA A 88 26.12 8.79 -10.39
C ALA A 88 25.32 9.40 -9.25
N LYS A 89 24.81 8.55 -8.32
CA LYS A 89 24.13 9.02 -7.11
C LYS A 89 25.02 9.97 -6.32
N ASP A 90 26.26 9.56 -6.02
CA ASP A 90 27.20 10.39 -5.25
C ASP A 90 27.55 11.71 -5.94
N ALA A 91 27.71 11.70 -7.27
CA ALA A 91 27.99 12.90 -8.05
C ALA A 91 26.78 13.86 -8.05
N ILE A 92 25.57 13.33 -8.29
CA ILE A 92 24.33 14.12 -8.30
C ILE A 92 24.04 14.64 -6.89
N GLU A 93 24.18 13.82 -5.85
CA GLU A 93 23.92 14.21 -4.46
C GLU A 93 24.81 15.38 -4.03
N ARG A 94 26.11 15.33 -4.33
CA ARG A 94 27.05 16.44 -4.03
C ARG A 94 26.72 17.72 -4.82
N ALA A 95 26.31 17.60 -6.07
CA ALA A 95 26.01 18.76 -6.92
C ALA A 95 24.66 19.41 -6.58
N PHE A 96 23.67 18.61 -6.19
CA PHE A 96 22.32 19.08 -5.89
C PHE A 96 22.14 19.46 -4.42
N ASN A 97 22.90 18.82 -3.52
CA ASN A 97 22.89 19.05 -2.08
C ASN A 97 24.32 19.42 -1.60
N PRO A 98 24.82 20.63 -1.91
CA PRO A 98 26.15 21.07 -1.50
C PRO A 98 26.29 21.16 0.02
N ASP A 99 25.20 21.39 0.73
CA ASP A 99 25.13 21.28 2.19
C ASP A 99 24.42 19.96 2.57
N PRO A 100 25.17 18.98 3.13
CA PRO A 100 24.59 17.71 3.58
C PRO A 100 23.58 17.88 4.74
N GLN A 101 23.64 19.01 5.46
CA GLN A 101 22.74 19.32 6.56
C GLN A 101 21.40 19.92 6.09
N ASP A 102 21.35 20.44 4.85
CA ASP A 102 20.15 21.01 4.24
C ASP A 102 19.91 20.48 2.82
N PRO A 103 19.57 19.20 2.63
CA PRO A 103 19.35 18.63 1.32
C PRO A 103 18.08 19.22 0.68
N SER A 104 18.27 19.93 -0.43
CA SER A 104 17.17 20.51 -1.22
C SER A 104 16.51 19.49 -2.15
N TYR A 105 17.21 18.41 -2.46
CA TYR A 105 16.74 17.33 -3.33
C TYR A 105 16.92 15.97 -2.68
N VAL A 106 16.00 15.06 -2.93
CA VAL A 106 16.16 13.65 -2.58
C VAL A 106 16.73 12.91 -3.78
N VAL A 107 17.93 12.35 -3.62
CA VAL A 107 18.60 11.53 -4.62
C VAL A 107 18.50 10.06 -4.20
N ALA A 108 17.64 9.30 -4.86
CA ALA A 108 17.36 7.92 -4.51
C ALA A 108 17.82 6.94 -5.58
N LEU A 109 18.31 5.77 -5.16
CA LEU A 109 18.52 4.63 -6.05
C LEU A 109 17.18 4.03 -6.45
N ASN A 110 17.00 3.77 -7.75
CA ASN A 110 15.78 3.19 -8.29
C ASN A 110 16.12 2.14 -9.36
N LEU A 111 15.14 1.34 -9.71
CA LEU A 111 15.17 0.43 -10.86
C LEU A 111 14.06 0.84 -11.82
N LEU A 112 14.40 1.09 -13.08
CA LEU A 112 13.44 1.50 -14.10
C LEU A 112 13.39 0.47 -15.21
N SER A 113 12.21 0.29 -15.80
CA SER A 113 12.09 -0.53 -17.00
C SER A 113 12.96 0.01 -18.13
N ALA A 114 13.66 -0.89 -18.82
CA ALA A 114 14.42 -0.58 -20.02
C ALA A 114 13.54 -0.40 -21.27
N SER A 115 12.22 -0.43 -21.12
CA SER A 115 11.26 -0.29 -22.24
C SER A 115 11.51 0.98 -23.06
N PRO A 116 11.36 0.91 -24.40
CA PRO A 116 11.45 2.07 -25.28
C PRO A 116 10.37 3.12 -24.98
N ALA A 117 10.67 4.40 -25.28
CA ALA A 117 9.78 5.52 -24.99
C ALA A 117 8.39 5.42 -25.65
N TRP A 118 8.29 4.80 -26.84
CA TRP A 118 6.99 4.63 -27.52
C TRP A 118 6.04 3.68 -26.76
N LEU A 119 6.55 2.66 -26.05
CA LEU A 119 5.74 1.80 -25.20
C LEU A 119 5.24 2.55 -23.96
N THR A 120 6.10 3.32 -23.32
CA THR A 120 5.72 4.11 -22.15
C THR A 120 4.73 5.23 -22.51
N SER A 121 4.79 5.80 -23.72
CA SER A 121 3.87 6.84 -24.17
C SER A 121 2.42 6.33 -24.33
N ILE A 122 2.24 5.05 -24.64
CA ILE A 122 0.90 4.41 -24.69
C ILE A 122 0.54 3.71 -23.37
N HIS A 123 1.26 3.98 -22.28
CA HIS A 123 1.06 3.34 -20.97
C HIS A 123 1.21 1.81 -20.99
N ALA A 124 1.96 1.27 -21.96
CA ALA A 124 2.37 -0.13 -21.93
C ALA A 124 3.59 -0.27 -21.02
N LEU A 125 3.33 -0.57 -19.75
CA LEU A 125 4.33 -0.73 -18.70
C LEU A 125 4.49 -2.21 -18.35
N PRO A 126 5.67 -2.67 -17.89
CA PRO A 126 5.81 -4.05 -17.41
C PRO A 126 4.97 -4.27 -16.15
N MET A 127 4.54 -5.50 -15.91
CA MET A 127 3.89 -5.88 -14.67
C MET A 127 4.85 -5.70 -13.48
N TYR A 128 4.31 -5.48 -12.29
CA TYR A 128 5.13 -5.40 -11.09
C TYR A 128 5.60 -6.78 -10.64
N LEU A 129 6.81 -6.83 -10.08
CA LEU A 129 7.37 -8.04 -9.48
C LEU A 129 7.27 -7.96 -7.96
N GLY A 130 6.72 -9.00 -7.35
CA GLY A 130 6.62 -9.12 -5.90
C GLY A 130 7.98 -9.31 -5.21
N LEU A 131 7.96 -9.28 -3.89
CA LEU A 131 9.15 -9.41 -3.05
C LEU A 131 10.00 -10.66 -3.39
N ASP A 132 9.34 -11.80 -3.65
CA ASP A 132 9.99 -13.07 -3.93
C ASP A 132 10.75 -13.11 -5.27
N LEU A 133 10.43 -12.17 -6.17
CA LEU A 133 10.99 -12.09 -7.53
C LEU A 133 11.93 -10.89 -7.71
N ARG A 134 11.65 -9.77 -7.06
CA ARG A 134 12.46 -8.53 -7.15
C ARG A 134 13.50 -8.42 -6.05
N GLY A 135 13.31 -9.18 -4.97
CA GLY A 135 14.02 -8.94 -3.72
C GLY A 135 13.44 -7.76 -2.95
N GLY A 136 13.99 -7.45 -1.80
CA GLY A 136 13.55 -6.36 -0.93
C GLY A 136 13.36 -6.81 0.51
N VAL A 137 12.45 -6.15 1.24
CA VAL A 137 12.26 -6.37 2.68
C VAL A 137 10.82 -6.69 3.03
N HIS A 138 10.67 -7.63 3.94
CA HIS A 138 9.42 -7.98 4.61
C HIS A 138 9.51 -7.60 6.07
N PHE A 139 8.56 -6.82 6.56
CA PHE A 139 8.38 -6.53 7.98
C PHE A 139 7.04 -7.07 8.46
N LEU A 140 7.03 -7.66 9.65
CA LEU A 140 5.83 -7.95 10.40
C LEU A 140 5.78 -7.00 11.60
N LEU A 141 4.77 -6.18 11.66
CA LEU A 141 4.56 -5.17 12.69
C LEU A 141 3.47 -5.64 13.65
N GLN A 142 3.72 -5.59 14.95
CA GLN A 142 2.73 -5.79 16.00
C GLN A 142 2.23 -4.43 16.46
N VAL A 143 0.92 -4.24 16.46
CA VAL A 143 0.30 -3.00 16.97
C VAL A 143 0.12 -3.12 18.49
N ASP A 144 0.57 -2.10 19.23
CA ASP A 144 0.38 -2.01 20.68
C ASP A 144 -1.06 -1.65 21.05
N MET A 145 -1.92 -2.65 21.03
CA MET A 145 -3.32 -2.48 21.42
C MET A 145 -3.52 -2.10 22.90
N PRO A 146 -2.76 -2.63 23.86
CA PRO A 146 -2.80 -2.15 25.24
C PRO A 146 -2.49 -0.66 25.38
N GLY A 147 -1.46 -0.16 24.66
CA GLY A 147 -1.13 1.26 24.63
C GLY A 147 -2.23 2.11 24.00
N ALA A 148 -2.83 1.65 22.91
CA ALA A 148 -3.98 2.31 22.28
C ALA A 148 -5.20 2.38 23.21
N LEU A 149 -5.51 1.30 23.92
CA LEU A 149 -6.57 1.25 24.92
C LEU A 149 -6.32 2.24 26.06
N THR A 150 -5.11 2.30 26.56
CA THR A 150 -4.69 3.25 27.60
C THR A 150 -4.93 4.69 27.15
N LYS A 151 -4.47 5.08 25.95
CA LYS A 151 -4.71 6.42 25.39
C LYS A 151 -6.20 6.73 25.23
N ARG A 152 -7.00 5.75 24.75
CA ARG A 152 -8.46 5.93 24.61
C ARG A 152 -9.14 6.19 25.95
N LEU A 153 -8.77 5.41 26.98
CA LEU A 153 -9.32 5.58 28.33
C LEU A 153 -8.91 6.91 28.98
N ASP A 154 -7.65 7.35 28.75
CA ASP A 154 -7.20 8.66 29.25
C ASP A 154 -7.95 9.82 28.57
N SER A 155 -8.15 9.75 27.25
CA SER A 155 -8.99 10.71 26.51
C SER A 155 -10.42 10.69 27.03
N THR A 156 -11.03 9.50 27.16
CA THR A 156 -12.39 9.35 27.68
C THR A 156 -12.51 9.90 29.11
N THR A 157 -11.48 9.73 29.94
CA THR A 157 -11.44 10.32 31.30
C THR A 157 -11.50 11.85 31.25
N GLY A 158 -10.81 12.47 30.28
CA GLY A 158 -10.88 13.91 30.02
C GLY A 158 -12.25 14.36 29.54
N ASP A 159 -12.84 13.61 28.61
CA ASP A 159 -14.17 13.89 28.06
C ASP A 159 -15.25 13.78 29.15
N LEU A 160 -15.16 12.79 30.03
CA LEU A 160 -16.07 12.63 31.16
C LEU A 160 -15.97 13.79 32.17
N ARG A 161 -14.76 14.31 32.44
CA ARG A 161 -14.60 15.51 33.28
C ARG A 161 -15.29 16.71 32.67
N THR A 162 -15.13 16.90 31.37
CA THR A 162 -15.79 17.97 30.63
C THR A 162 -17.31 17.82 30.64
N LEU A 163 -17.80 16.60 30.36
CA LEU A 163 -19.23 16.28 30.39
C LEU A 163 -19.86 16.56 31.76
N MET A 164 -19.21 16.14 32.87
CA MET A 164 -19.70 16.38 34.22
C MET A 164 -19.78 17.89 34.53
N ARG A 165 -18.77 18.65 34.13
CA ARG A 165 -18.76 20.12 34.26
C ARG A 165 -19.89 20.76 33.47
N ASP A 166 -20.08 20.39 32.22
CA ASP A 166 -21.08 20.97 31.31
C ASP A 166 -22.51 20.64 31.73
N LYS A 167 -22.72 19.49 32.36
CA LYS A 167 -24.00 19.08 32.95
C LYS A 167 -24.19 19.48 34.40
N ASN A 168 -23.24 20.26 34.97
CA ASN A 168 -23.24 20.68 36.36
C ASN A 168 -23.36 19.54 37.38
N VAL A 169 -22.83 18.33 37.04
CA VAL A 169 -22.79 17.20 37.94
C VAL A 169 -21.54 17.26 38.81
N ARG A 170 -21.74 17.33 40.14
CA ARG A 170 -20.63 17.43 41.11
C ARG A 170 -20.05 16.03 41.38
N HIS A 171 -18.74 15.88 41.27
CA HIS A 171 -18.01 14.66 41.56
C HIS A 171 -16.83 14.92 42.50
N ALA A 172 -16.40 13.86 43.24
CA ALA A 172 -15.23 13.92 44.14
C ALA A 172 -13.91 13.64 43.43
N GLY A 173 -13.96 13.08 42.20
CA GLY A 173 -12.80 12.85 41.35
C GLY A 173 -13.13 11.84 40.25
N ILE A 174 -12.39 11.94 39.12
CA ILE A 174 -12.44 10.98 38.01
C ILE A 174 -11.00 10.52 37.77
N THR A 175 -10.75 9.22 37.98
CA THR A 175 -9.41 8.61 37.83
C THR A 175 -9.50 7.36 36.98
N ARG A 176 -8.43 7.06 36.24
CA ARG A 176 -8.28 5.80 35.53
C ARG A 176 -7.46 4.82 36.41
N GLU A 177 -7.96 3.62 36.54
CA GLU A 177 -7.28 2.51 37.24
C GLU A 177 -7.24 1.30 36.30
N GLY A 178 -6.08 1.02 35.72
CA GLY A 178 -5.94 -0.02 34.70
C GLY A 178 -6.84 0.25 33.48
N ASN A 179 -7.73 -0.68 33.19
CA ASN A 179 -8.67 -0.62 32.06
C ASN A 179 -10.06 -0.07 32.42
N THR A 180 -10.19 0.56 33.58
CA THR A 180 -11.45 1.09 34.10
C THR A 180 -11.31 2.56 34.47
N ILE A 181 -12.42 3.31 34.36
CA ILE A 181 -12.50 4.70 34.80
C ILE A 181 -13.41 4.72 36.04
N HIS A 182 -12.89 5.25 37.14
CA HIS A 182 -13.57 5.37 38.40
C HIS A 182 -14.02 6.82 38.61
N ILE A 183 -15.32 7.01 38.77
CA ILE A 183 -15.95 8.31 39.05
C ILE A 183 -16.49 8.23 40.47
N ARG A 184 -15.99 9.12 41.37
CA ARG A 184 -16.41 9.17 42.77
C ARG A 184 -17.42 10.27 42.97
N PHE A 185 -18.50 9.98 43.70
CA PHE A 185 -19.56 10.90 44.05
C PHE A 185 -19.76 10.93 45.58
N ARG A 186 -20.26 12.05 46.09
CA ARG A 186 -20.54 12.20 47.52
C ARG A 186 -21.99 11.88 47.89
N ASP A 187 -22.87 11.88 46.91
CA ASP A 187 -24.28 11.55 47.08
C ASP A 187 -24.84 10.73 45.92
N SER A 188 -25.90 9.98 46.15
CA SER A 188 -26.56 9.11 45.19
C SER A 188 -27.23 9.88 44.05
N ALA A 189 -27.79 11.05 44.33
CA ALA A 189 -28.46 11.85 43.31
C ALA A 189 -27.48 12.36 42.25
N GLN A 190 -26.27 12.78 42.65
CA GLN A 190 -25.22 13.19 41.72
C GLN A 190 -24.67 11.98 40.94
N ARG A 191 -24.57 10.80 41.56
CA ARG A 191 -24.16 9.57 40.85
C ARG A 191 -25.17 9.20 39.77
N ASP A 192 -26.46 9.25 40.08
CA ASP A 192 -27.55 8.88 39.16
C ASP A 192 -27.65 9.93 38.02
N ALA A 193 -27.46 11.22 38.32
CA ALA A 193 -27.34 12.26 37.32
C ALA A 193 -26.13 12.07 36.43
N GLY A 194 -24.97 11.68 36.99
CA GLY A 194 -23.76 11.36 36.26
C GLY A 194 -23.94 10.15 35.34
N ARG A 195 -24.57 9.08 35.86
CA ARG A 195 -24.92 7.89 35.07
C ARG A 195 -25.79 8.26 33.86
N SER A 196 -26.87 9.00 34.11
CA SER A 196 -27.79 9.43 33.05
C SER A 196 -27.10 10.33 32.02
N ALA A 197 -26.23 11.24 32.44
CA ALA A 197 -25.46 12.09 31.55
C ALA A 197 -24.50 11.26 30.66
N ILE A 198 -23.81 10.26 31.21
CA ILE A 198 -22.90 9.40 30.44
C ILE A 198 -23.70 8.55 29.45
N GLN A 199 -24.77 7.88 29.88
CA GLN A 199 -25.60 7.05 29.00
C GLN A 199 -26.25 7.83 27.86
N ALA A 200 -26.61 9.10 28.10
CA ALA A 200 -27.13 9.99 27.05
C ALA A 200 -26.04 10.46 26.06
N SER A 201 -24.77 10.46 26.47
CA SER A 201 -23.67 10.98 25.64
C SER A 201 -22.96 9.89 24.82
N THR A 202 -22.87 8.66 25.34
CA THR A 202 -22.16 7.57 24.70
C THR A 202 -22.71 6.19 25.06
N THR A 203 -22.73 5.29 24.07
CA THR A 203 -23.05 3.87 24.22
C THR A 203 -21.79 3.00 24.37
N ASP A 204 -20.61 3.59 24.28
CA ASP A 204 -19.34 2.89 24.29
C ASP A 204 -18.93 2.41 25.68
N LEU A 205 -19.58 2.95 26.72
CA LEU A 205 -19.24 2.66 28.11
C LEU A 205 -20.31 1.81 28.78
N GLN A 206 -19.88 0.74 29.41
CA GLN A 206 -20.66 -0.04 30.36
C GLN A 206 -20.42 0.52 31.75
N LEU A 207 -21.49 0.87 32.46
CA LEU A 207 -21.46 1.46 33.79
C LEU A 207 -21.88 0.43 34.84
N SER A 208 -21.12 0.33 35.92
CA SER A 208 -21.41 -0.48 37.08
C SER A 208 -21.20 0.31 38.37
N ASP A 209 -22.06 0.07 39.37
CA ASP A 209 -21.87 0.63 40.68
C ASP A 209 -20.89 -0.21 41.49
N ARG A 210 -20.06 0.43 42.24
CA ARG A 210 -19.16 -0.22 43.20
C ARG A 210 -19.19 0.59 44.49
N ASP A 211 -19.84 0.05 45.48
CA ASP A 211 -19.92 0.59 46.81
C ASP A 211 -18.94 -0.19 47.70
N ASP A 212 -17.81 0.39 48.01
CA ASP A 212 -16.75 -0.23 48.83
C ASP A 212 -16.99 -0.07 50.34
N GLY A 213 -18.22 0.25 50.75
CA GLY A 213 -18.61 0.41 52.16
C GLY A 213 -18.05 1.67 52.82
N SER A 214 -17.48 2.58 52.07
CA SER A 214 -17.06 3.92 52.46
C SER A 214 -18.08 4.97 51.97
N ASP A 215 -18.07 6.19 52.55
CA ASP A 215 -18.94 7.29 52.15
C ASP A 215 -18.79 7.74 50.68
N ASP A 216 -17.86 7.12 49.94
CA ASP A 216 -17.59 7.37 48.51
C ASP A 216 -18.36 6.42 47.61
N LEU A 217 -19.42 6.88 47.01
CA LEU A 217 -20.18 6.18 45.99
C LEU A 217 -19.39 6.19 44.66
N LYS A 218 -18.99 4.99 44.16
CA LYS A 218 -18.20 4.87 42.94
C LYS A 218 -19.05 4.39 41.77
N LEU A 219 -18.94 5.07 40.63
CA LEU A 219 -19.40 4.59 39.33
C LEU A 219 -18.17 4.17 38.52
N VAL A 220 -18.15 2.90 38.14
CA VAL A 220 -17.06 2.31 37.34
C VAL A 220 -17.52 2.23 35.89
N ALA A 221 -16.78 2.85 34.99
CA ALA A 221 -17.01 2.82 33.55
C ALA A 221 -15.93 1.96 32.87
N THR A 222 -16.38 1.02 32.06
CA THR A 222 -15.53 0.15 31.22
C THR A 222 -15.95 0.27 29.77
N LEU A 223 -15.01 0.15 28.83
CA LEU A 223 -15.36 0.09 27.41
C LEU A 223 -16.08 -1.21 27.11
N THR A 224 -17.19 -1.13 26.39
CA THR A 224 -17.92 -2.31 25.89
C THR A 224 -17.06 -3.13 24.95
N ALA A 225 -17.33 -4.45 24.82
CA ALA A 225 -16.60 -5.31 23.89
C ALA A 225 -16.70 -4.79 22.44
N GLN A 226 -17.87 -4.25 22.08
CA GLN A 226 -18.10 -3.64 20.76
C GLN A 226 -17.22 -2.39 20.55
N ALA A 227 -17.14 -1.50 21.55
CA ALA A 227 -16.30 -0.31 21.48
C ALA A 227 -14.80 -0.66 21.39
N GLN A 228 -14.36 -1.71 22.13
CA GLN A 228 -12.98 -2.21 22.03
C GLN A 228 -12.69 -2.78 20.64
N GLN A 229 -13.63 -3.55 20.05
CA GLN A 229 -13.45 -4.07 18.69
C GLN A 229 -13.39 -2.94 17.66
N THR A 230 -14.30 -1.98 17.72
CA THR A 230 -14.32 -0.80 16.84
C THR A 230 -13.02 0.00 16.94
N MET A 231 -12.49 0.15 18.16
CA MET A 231 -11.21 0.83 18.40
C MET A 231 -10.04 0.06 17.75
N ARG A 232 -10.01 -1.28 17.89
CA ARG A 232 -8.97 -2.12 17.25
C ARG A 232 -9.00 -1.98 15.73
N ASP A 233 -10.19 -2.14 15.13
CA ASP A 233 -10.35 -2.05 13.68
C ASP A 233 -9.98 -0.67 13.16
N PHE A 234 -10.33 0.39 13.89
CA PHE A 234 -9.94 1.76 13.58
C PHE A 234 -8.42 1.94 13.65
N ALA A 235 -7.78 1.47 14.75
CA ALA A 235 -6.34 1.59 14.92
C ALA A 235 -5.56 0.87 13.81
N ILE A 236 -5.96 -0.33 13.44
CA ILE A 236 -5.34 -1.09 12.35
C ILE A 236 -5.50 -0.35 11.00
N LYS A 237 -6.72 0.08 10.65
CA LYS A 237 -6.97 0.80 9.40
C LYS A 237 -6.18 2.09 9.32
N GLN A 238 -6.16 2.87 10.39
CA GLN A 238 -5.43 4.12 10.44
C GLN A 238 -3.91 3.90 10.34
N ASN A 239 -3.38 2.89 11.03
CA ASN A 239 -1.97 2.54 10.94
C ASN A 239 -1.59 2.07 9.52
N ILE A 240 -2.44 1.28 8.85
CA ILE A 240 -2.24 0.88 7.45
C ILE A 240 -2.19 2.10 6.53
N THR A 241 -3.13 3.05 6.70
CA THR A 241 -3.15 4.30 5.92
C THR A 241 -1.89 5.12 6.14
N THR A 242 -1.47 5.27 7.39
CA THR A 242 -0.23 5.99 7.75
C THR A 242 1.01 5.30 7.15
N LEU A 243 1.08 3.97 7.20
CA LEU A 243 2.17 3.21 6.58
C LEU A 243 2.20 3.39 5.06
N HIS A 244 1.04 3.38 4.38
CA HIS A 244 0.97 3.67 2.95
C HIS A 244 1.54 5.05 2.63
N ASN A 245 1.15 6.08 3.37
CA ASN A 245 1.65 7.43 3.17
C ASN A 245 3.18 7.49 3.36
N ARG A 246 3.71 6.89 4.43
CA ARG A 246 5.16 6.85 4.71
C ARG A 246 5.97 6.14 3.63
N ILE A 247 5.44 5.04 3.11
CA ILE A 247 6.12 4.24 2.09
C ILE A 247 6.07 4.92 0.73
N ASN A 248 4.96 5.61 0.41
CA ASN A 248 4.87 6.43 -0.79
C ASN A 248 5.93 7.54 -0.81
N GLU A 249 6.22 8.15 0.33
CA GLU A 249 7.30 9.15 0.46
C GLU A 249 8.70 8.54 0.25
N LEU A 250 8.87 7.22 0.46
CA LEU A 250 10.10 6.49 0.12
C LEU A 250 10.24 6.23 -1.38
N GLY A 251 9.20 6.47 -2.17
CA GLY A 251 9.18 6.18 -3.61
C GLY A 251 9.17 4.70 -3.95
N VAL A 252 8.76 3.84 -3.00
CA VAL A 252 8.66 2.39 -3.24
C VAL A 252 7.47 2.11 -4.13
N ALA A 253 7.72 1.46 -5.26
CA ALA A 253 6.65 1.03 -6.17
C ALA A 253 5.93 -0.19 -5.59
N GLU A 254 4.59 -0.12 -5.55
CA GLU A 254 3.69 -1.22 -5.16
C GLU A 254 4.05 -1.94 -3.85
N PRO A 255 4.09 -1.22 -2.72
CA PRO A 255 4.25 -1.86 -1.42
C PRO A 255 3.01 -2.70 -1.10
N VAL A 256 3.22 -3.87 -0.50
CA VAL A 256 2.12 -4.67 0.04
C VAL A 256 1.98 -4.35 1.52
N ILE A 257 0.86 -3.74 1.91
CA ILE A 257 0.55 -3.43 3.31
C ILE A 257 -0.79 -4.05 3.62
N GLN A 258 -0.80 -5.04 4.52
CA GLN A 258 -2.00 -5.83 4.81
C GLN A 258 -2.09 -6.19 6.29
N GLN A 259 -3.32 -6.23 6.79
CA GLN A 259 -3.60 -6.78 8.11
C GLN A 259 -3.36 -8.30 8.11
N GLN A 260 -2.70 -8.79 9.15
CA GLN A 260 -2.50 -10.21 9.42
C GLN A 260 -2.99 -10.56 10.83
N GLY A 261 -4.11 -11.26 10.92
CA GLY A 261 -4.76 -11.52 12.21
C GLY A 261 -5.39 -10.27 12.83
N ALA A 262 -5.53 -10.22 14.15
CA ALA A 262 -6.26 -9.16 14.84
C ALA A 262 -5.42 -7.89 15.10
N GLU A 263 -4.09 -8.02 15.23
CA GLU A 263 -3.23 -6.95 15.77
C GLU A 263 -1.91 -6.78 15.02
N ARG A 264 -1.72 -7.46 13.88
CA ARG A 264 -0.48 -7.41 13.10
C ARG A 264 -0.69 -6.83 11.71
N ILE A 265 0.34 -6.17 11.20
CA ILE A 265 0.39 -5.60 9.87
C ILE A 265 1.66 -6.13 9.17
N VAL A 266 1.47 -6.73 8.00
CA VAL A 266 2.55 -7.12 7.10
C VAL A 266 2.87 -5.93 6.19
N VAL A 267 4.15 -5.62 6.05
CA VAL A 267 4.67 -4.64 5.11
C VAL A 267 5.75 -5.31 4.25
N GLN A 268 5.52 -5.34 2.95
CA GLN A 268 6.52 -5.82 1.98
C GLN A 268 6.92 -4.68 1.05
N LEU A 269 8.21 -4.47 0.92
CA LEU A 269 8.82 -3.40 0.15
C LEU A 269 9.71 -3.98 -0.95
N PRO A 270 9.13 -4.31 -2.13
CA PRO A 270 9.90 -4.86 -3.23
C PRO A 270 10.93 -3.84 -3.75
N GLY A 271 12.14 -4.31 -4.05
CA GLY A 271 13.21 -3.50 -4.61
C GLY A 271 13.93 -2.57 -3.64
N VAL A 272 13.53 -2.52 -2.36
CA VAL A 272 14.21 -1.71 -1.34
C VAL A 272 15.56 -2.36 -1.00
N GLN A 273 16.64 -1.59 -1.16
CA GLN A 273 18.01 -2.01 -0.85
C GLN A 273 18.49 -1.49 0.51
N ASP A 274 18.02 -0.30 0.92
CA ASP A 274 18.35 0.30 2.21
C ASP A 274 17.30 -0.07 3.27
N VAL A 275 17.54 -1.21 3.90
CA VAL A 275 16.69 -1.76 4.96
C VAL A 275 16.69 -0.86 6.20
N ALA A 276 17.84 -0.27 6.55
CA ALA A 276 17.97 0.56 7.74
C ALA A 276 17.13 1.83 7.63
N LYS A 277 17.14 2.49 6.47
CA LYS A 277 16.32 3.67 6.18
C LYS A 277 14.83 3.33 6.18
N ALA A 278 14.45 2.20 5.56
CA ALA A 278 13.06 1.74 5.56
C ALA A 278 12.57 1.48 7.00
N LYS A 279 13.37 0.79 7.80
CA LYS A 279 13.08 0.50 9.21
C LYS A 279 12.95 1.77 10.05
N ASP A 280 13.84 2.72 9.85
CA ASP A 280 13.80 4.02 10.54
C ASP A 280 12.49 4.75 10.23
N ILE A 281 12.10 4.88 8.96
CA ILE A 281 10.87 5.57 8.55
C ILE A 281 9.61 4.86 9.05
N LEU A 282 9.56 3.52 8.98
CA LEU A 282 8.42 2.74 9.47
C LEU A 282 8.33 2.76 11.00
N GLY A 283 9.47 2.70 11.69
CA GLY A 283 9.55 2.62 13.14
C GLY A 283 9.40 3.95 13.87
N ARG A 284 9.50 5.08 13.17
CA ARG A 284 9.31 6.40 13.79
C ARG A 284 7.87 6.59 14.22
N THR A 285 7.63 6.63 15.51
CA THR A 285 6.30 6.81 16.13
C THR A 285 6.08 8.24 16.60
N ALA A 286 6.56 9.22 15.83
CA ALA A 286 6.37 10.59 16.21
C ALA A 286 4.89 11.00 16.13
N THR A 287 4.31 11.36 17.27
CA THR A 287 2.99 11.99 17.36
C THR A 287 3.14 13.42 17.82
N LEU A 288 2.40 14.32 17.15
CA LEU A 288 2.33 15.70 17.59
C LEU A 288 1.24 15.84 18.63
N GLU A 289 1.56 16.49 19.75
CA GLU A 289 0.59 16.91 20.75
C GLU A 289 0.76 18.39 21.04
N VAL A 290 -0.35 19.09 21.08
CA VAL A 290 -0.40 20.48 21.50
C VAL A 290 -0.97 20.53 22.92
N ARG A 291 -0.21 21.13 23.85
CA ARG A 291 -0.56 21.21 25.27
C ARG A 291 -0.28 22.61 25.81
N MET A 292 -0.99 23.02 26.85
CA MET A 292 -0.72 24.31 27.51
C MET A 292 0.47 24.19 28.45
N VAL A 293 1.27 25.26 28.51
CA VAL A 293 2.35 25.39 29.49
C VAL A 293 1.79 25.84 30.84
N ASP A 294 2.40 25.39 31.91
CA ASP A 294 2.15 25.89 33.25
C ASP A 294 3.26 26.90 33.62
N ASP A 295 2.94 28.18 33.48
CA ASP A 295 3.87 29.28 33.74
C ASP A 295 3.76 29.78 35.20
N THR A 296 3.29 28.96 36.16
CA THR A 296 3.22 29.32 37.57
C THR A 296 4.64 29.57 38.10
N PRO A 297 4.90 30.75 38.68
CA PRO A 297 6.24 31.07 39.20
C PRO A 297 6.72 30.05 40.24
N GLY A 298 7.95 29.58 40.09
CA GLY A 298 8.55 28.59 41.00
C GLY A 298 8.16 27.12 40.74
N ALA A 299 7.15 26.84 39.91
CA ALA A 299 6.67 25.49 39.66
C ALA A 299 7.67 24.63 38.86
N VAL A 300 8.47 25.25 38.01
CA VAL A 300 9.52 24.57 37.23
C VAL A 300 10.68 24.15 38.13
N GLU A 301 11.11 25.03 39.05
CA GLU A 301 12.16 24.78 40.04
C GLU A 301 11.74 23.64 40.99
N ASP A 302 10.48 23.66 41.45
CA ASP A 302 9.91 22.62 42.30
C ASP A 302 9.85 21.26 41.54
N ALA A 303 9.51 21.28 40.26
CA ALA A 303 9.45 20.11 39.45
C ALA A 303 10.83 19.48 39.18
N ILE A 304 11.87 20.31 38.99
CA ILE A 304 13.27 19.88 38.88
C ILE A 304 13.74 19.24 40.22
N ALA A 305 13.28 19.77 41.36
CA ALA A 305 13.54 19.22 42.69
C ALA A 305 12.72 17.94 43.00
N GLY A 306 11.97 17.39 42.01
CA GLY A 306 11.19 16.16 42.13
C GLY A 306 9.75 16.35 42.62
N LYS A 307 9.29 17.58 42.81
CA LYS A 307 7.90 17.93 43.22
C LYS A 307 7.09 18.40 42.04
N VAL A 308 6.75 17.46 41.12
CA VAL A 308 5.92 17.80 39.95
C VAL A 308 4.47 18.05 40.38
N PRO A 309 3.87 19.24 40.09
CA PRO A 309 2.49 19.53 40.43
C PRO A 309 1.51 18.54 39.76
N PHE A 310 0.41 18.25 40.46
CA PHE A 310 -0.61 17.35 39.94
C PHE A 310 -1.20 17.88 38.62
N GLY A 311 -1.27 17.02 37.61
CA GLY A 311 -1.82 17.37 36.28
C GLY A 311 -0.81 18.00 35.33
N THR A 312 0.49 18.03 35.69
CA THR A 312 1.57 18.52 34.84
C THR A 312 2.65 17.45 34.62
N GLU A 313 3.51 17.66 33.64
CA GLU A 313 4.68 16.85 33.30
C GLU A 313 5.84 17.76 32.95
N LEU A 314 7.05 17.38 33.37
CA LEU A 314 8.28 18.11 33.07
C LEU A 314 8.87 17.61 31.76
N TYR A 315 9.07 18.50 30.81
CA TYR A 315 9.71 18.26 29.53
C TYR A 315 10.93 19.16 29.36
N THR A 316 11.75 18.84 28.38
CA THR A 316 12.87 19.69 27.99
C THR A 316 12.58 20.30 26.63
N GLU A 317 12.70 21.63 26.51
CA GLU A 317 12.62 22.32 25.24
C GLU A 317 13.89 22.06 24.40
N ARG A 318 13.77 22.03 23.11
CA ARG A 318 14.90 21.97 22.20
C ARG A 318 15.83 23.16 22.43
N GLY A 319 16.95 22.93 23.08
CA GLY A 319 17.85 23.99 23.57
C GLY A 319 18.16 23.90 25.06
N GLY A 320 17.58 22.92 25.75
CA GLY A 320 17.98 22.52 27.10
C GLY A 320 17.25 23.19 28.26
N LEU A 321 16.24 24.00 28.01
CA LEU A 321 15.45 24.62 29.07
C LEU A 321 14.31 23.69 29.52
N PRO A 322 14.20 23.39 30.84
CA PRO A 322 13.09 22.63 31.38
C PRO A 322 11.78 23.42 31.30
N LEU A 323 10.69 22.76 30.95
CA LEU A 323 9.38 23.33 30.79
C LEU A 323 8.31 22.45 31.43
N LEU A 324 7.43 23.04 32.22
CA LEU A 324 6.32 22.35 32.84
C LEU A 324 5.08 22.44 31.93
N VAL A 325 4.54 21.32 31.51
CA VAL A 325 3.46 21.22 30.55
C VAL A 325 2.25 20.51 31.16
N LYS A 326 1.05 20.99 30.92
CA LYS A 326 -0.19 20.35 31.40
C LYS A 326 -0.39 19.01 30.71
N LYS A 327 -0.87 18.01 31.46
CA LYS A 327 -1.20 16.67 30.89
C LYS A 327 -2.35 16.69 29.91
N GLN A 328 -3.23 17.68 30.02
CA GLN A 328 -4.37 17.84 29.13
C GLN A 328 -3.91 18.18 27.72
N VAL A 329 -4.18 17.29 26.75
CA VAL A 329 -3.90 17.51 25.35
C VAL A 329 -4.98 18.38 24.76
N VAL A 330 -4.59 19.46 24.08
CA VAL A 330 -5.49 20.38 23.37
C VAL A 330 -5.81 19.84 21.99
N LEU A 331 -4.79 19.36 21.29
CA LEU A 331 -4.90 18.86 19.91
C LEU A 331 -3.84 17.78 19.68
N THR A 332 -4.20 16.77 18.92
CA THR A 332 -3.31 15.68 18.50
C THR A 332 -3.08 15.72 16.99
N GLY A 333 -2.02 15.08 16.54
CA GLY A 333 -1.60 15.05 15.12
C GLY A 333 -2.59 14.40 14.16
N ASP A 334 -3.60 13.67 14.63
CA ASP A 334 -4.69 13.10 13.82
C ASP A 334 -5.63 14.17 13.21
N ARG A 335 -5.59 15.41 13.73
CA ARG A 335 -6.31 16.57 13.20
C ARG A 335 -5.55 17.35 12.14
N LEU A 336 -4.36 16.91 11.78
CA LEU A 336 -3.56 17.49 10.69
C LEU A 336 -4.02 16.94 9.36
N THR A 337 -4.23 17.82 8.39
CA THR A 337 -4.50 17.46 6.99
C THR A 337 -3.29 17.63 6.11
N ASP A 338 -2.37 18.52 6.49
CA ASP A 338 -1.12 18.76 5.77
C ASP A 338 -0.04 19.33 6.68
N ALA A 339 1.22 19.06 6.36
CA ALA A 339 2.40 19.61 7.02
C ALA A 339 3.48 19.88 5.98
N GLN A 340 3.92 21.12 5.85
CA GLN A 340 4.88 21.57 4.87
C GLN A 340 6.07 22.24 5.53
N PRO A 341 7.32 21.89 5.17
CA PRO A 341 8.48 22.65 5.60
C PRO A 341 8.50 24.01 4.90
N GLY A 342 9.03 25.01 5.57
CA GLY A 342 9.14 26.36 5.03
C GLY A 342 10.02 27.22 5.90
N PHE A 343 9.85 28.53 5.78
CA PHE A 343 10.55 29.52 6.61
C PHE A 343 9.56 30.42 7.29
N ASP A 344 9.91 30.87 8.50
CA ASP A 344 9.19 31.92 9.19
C ASP A 344 9.33 33.23 8.42
N GLY A 345 8.19 33.84 8.08
CA GLY A 345 8.19 35.09 7.28
C GLY A 345 8.79 36.32 7.98
N GLN A 346 9.05 36.26 9.30
CA GLN A 346 9.61 37.36 10.10
C GLN A 346 11.09 37.11 10.43
N THR A 347 11.44 35.90 10.86
CA THR A 347 12.79 35.56 11.33
C THR A 347 13.65 34.90 10.26
N ASN A 348 13.04 34.42 9.16
CA ASN A 348 13.67 33.60 8.12
C ASN A 348 14.32 32.31 8.65
N GLU A 349 13.90 31.86 9.82
CA GLU A 349 14.28 30.56 10.39
C GLU A 349 13.44 29.43 9.78
N ALA A 350 13.99 28.20 9.78
CA ALA A 350 13.25 27.05 9.31
C ALA A 350 11.99 26.81 10.17
N ALA A 351 10.87 26.54 9.50
CA ALA A 351 9.57 26.39 10.12
C ALA A 351 8.78 25.24 9.45
N VAL A 352 7.78 24.73 10.13
CA VAL A 352 6.80 23.79 9.58
C VAL A 352 5.42 24.42 9.58
N HIS A 353 4.81 24.52 8.42
CA HIS A 353 3.45 25.01 8.25
C HIS A 353 2.47 23.85 8.31
N LEU A 354 1.52 23.90 9.24
CA LEU A 354 0.50 22.88 9.46
C LEU A 354 -0.86 23.37 8.99
N THR A 355 -1.64 22.47 8.42
CA THR A 355 -3.06 22.71 8.13
C THR A 355 -3.90 21.73 8.93
N LEU A 356 -4.89 22.24 9.67
CA LEU A 356 -5.81 21.47 10.49
C LEU A 356 -7.10 21.14 9.72
N ASP A 357 -7.76 20.04 10.10
CA ASP A 357 -9.12 19.76 9.66
C ASP A 357 -10.13 20.77 10.27
N ALA A 358 -11.39 20.75 9.83
CA ALA A 358 -12.41 21.69 10.29
C ALA A 358 -12.72 21.57 11.80
N ALA A 359 -12.54 20.37 12.39
CA ALA A 359 -12.76 20.14 13.82
C ALA A 359 -11.56 20.66 14.62
N GLY A 360 -10.33 20.34 14.20
CA GLY A 360 -9.10 20.83 14.80
C GLY A 360 -9.00 22.36 14.74
N ALA A 361 -9.36 22.97 13.61
CA ALA A 361 -9.39 24.41 13.46
C ALA A 361 -10.34 25.10 14.45
N ARG A 362 -11.51 24.50 14.72
CA ARG A 362 -12.46 25.01 15.75
C ARG A 362 -11.89 24.91 17.16
N ILE A 363 -11.39 23.73 17.53
CA ILE A 363 -10.77 23.50 18.85
C ILE A 363 -9.61 24.48 19.07
N PHE A 364 -8.74 24.59 18.07
CA PHE A 364 -7.56 25.43 18.14
C PHE A 364 -7.92 26.91 18.27
N ARG A 365 -8.91 27.38 17.50
CA ARG A 365 -9.45 28.73 17.60
C ARG A 365 -10.00 29.04 19.01
N ASP A 366 -10.84 28.13 19.54
CA ASP A 366 -11.50 28.36 20.83
C ASP A 366 -10.47 28.40 21.96
N VAL A 367 -9.49 27.48 21.96
CA VAL A 367 -8.42 27.48 22.97
C VAL A 367 -7.49 28.70 22.84
N THR A 368 -7.11 29.09 21.61
CA THR A 368 -6.24 30.25 21.42
C THR A 368 -6.93 31.54 21.81
N ARG A 369 -8.25 31.68 21.60
CA ARG A 369 -9.05 32.83 22.06
C ARG A 369 -9.09 32.95 23.57
N GLU A 370 -9.26 31.82 24.30
CA GLU A 370 -9.34 31.81 25.77
C GLU A 370 -7.96 31.93 26.45
N SER A 371 -6.90 31.71 25.71
CA SER A 371 -5.54 31.58 26.25
C SER A 371 -4.56 32.61 25.69
N ILE A 372 -5.05 33.75 25.21
CA ILE A 372 -4.17 34.85 24.74
C ILE A 372 -3.23 35.27 25.87
N GLY A 373 -1.95 35.45 25.57
CA GLY A 373 -0.89 35.79 26.50
C GLY A 373 -0.27 34.60 27.25
N LYS A 374 -0.83 33.38 27.12
CA LYS A 374 -0.25 32.16 27.71
C LYS A 374 0.61 31.42 26.68
N ARG A 375 1.53 30.58 27.16
CA ARG A 375 2.38 29.77 26.33
C ARG A 375 1.69 28.45 25.99
N MET A 376 1.88 28.00 24.73
CA MET A 376 1.38 26.73 24.21
C MET A 376 2.57 25.92 23.72
N ALA A 377 2.78 24.74 24.29
CA ALA A 377 3.85 23.83 23.89
C ALA A 377 3.38 22.92 22.75
N ILE A 378 4.22 22.79 21.75
CA ILE A 378 4.10 21.81 20.67
C ILE A 378 5.11 20.72 20.96
N LEU A 379 4.60 19.52 21.28
CA LEU A 379 5.40 18.36 21.65
C LEU A 379 5.46 17.37 20.49
N LEU A 380 6.64 16.88 20.23
CA LEU A 380 6.85 15.70 19.40
C LEU A 380 7.10 14.51 20.34
N ILE A 381 6.19 13.55 20.34
CA ILE A 381 6.30 12.36 21.19
C ILE A 381 6.79 11.20 20.34
N GLU A 382 7.99 10.72 20.61
CA GLU A 382 8.57 9.58 19.91
C GLU A 382 8.92 8.47 20.93
N LYS A 383 8.41 7.25 20.69
CA LYS A 383 8.63 6.08 21.57
C LYS A 383 8.34 6.34 23.06
N GLY A 384 7.27 7.13 23.33
CA GLY A 384 6.89 7.48 24.70
C GLY A 384 7.74 8.57 25.36
N LYS A 385 8.76 9.10 24.69
CA LYS A 385 9.52 10.27 25.13
C LYS A 385 9.02 11.51 24.39
N GLY A 386 8.63 12.52 25.14
CA GLY A 386 8.19 13.80 24.57
C GLY A 386 9.33 14.82 24.58
N GLU A 387 9.49 15.52 23.47
CA GLU A 387 10.36 16.68 23.35
C GLU A 387 9.52 17.90 22.99
N VAL A 388 9.70 19.02 23.67
CA VAL A 388 9.06 20.27 23.28
C VAL A 388 9.85 20.88 22.13
N VAL A 389 9.23 20.90 20.93
CA VAL A 389 9.82 21.50 19.73
C VAL A 389 9.86 23.01 19.87
N THR A 390 8.75 23.60 20.35
CA THR A 390 8.62 25.03 20.59
C THR A 390 7.47 25.30 21.57
N ALA A 391 7.56 26.40 22.30
CA ALA A 391 6.53 26.85 23.25
C ALA A 391 6.22 28.33 23.08
N PRO A 392 5.63 28.78 21.96
CA PRO A 392 5.33 30.16 21.68
C PRO A 392 4.23 30.71 22.57
N VAL A 393 4.23 32.05 22.76
CA VAL A 393 3.12 32.77 23.39
C VAL A 393 2.00 32.98 22.36
N ILE A 394 0.78 32.66 22.73
CA ILE A 394 -0.42 32.95 21.94
C ILE A 394 -0.65 34.44 21.88
N ARG A 395 -0.46 35.05 20.71
CA ARG A 395 -0.61 36.52 20.52
C ARG A 395 -2.02 36.93 20.12
N SER A 396 -2.74 36.03 19.42
CA SER A 396 -4.09 36.29 18.93
C SER A 396 -4.84 34.99 18.70
N GLU A 397 -6.14 35.08 18.52
CA GLU A 397 -6.97 33.94 18.06
C GLU A 397 -6.49 33.44 16.70
N ILE A 398 -6.34 32.09 16.55
CA ILE A 398 -5.90 31.44 15.32
C ILE A 398 -7.10 30.67 14.73
N GLY A 399 -7.95 31.37 13.96
CA GLY A 399 -9.20 30.82 13.43
C GLY A 399 -9.11 30.16 12.05
N GLY A 400 -8.00 30.34 11.33
CA GLY A 400 -7.85 29.89 9.94
C GLY A 400 -7.40 28.45 9.73
N GLY A 401 -7.21 27.66 10.81
CA GLY A 401 -6.71 26.27 10.72
C GLY A 401 -5.29 26.12 10.19
N ARG A 402 -4.56 27.22 10.01
CA ARG A 402 -3.14 27.22 9.63
C ARG A 402 -2.31 27.57 10.86
N VAL A 403 -1.41 26.67 11.21
CA VAL A 403 -0.52 26.80 12.37
C VAL A 403 0.91 26.71 11.88
N GLN A 404 1.79 27.53 12.41
CA GLN A 404 3.22 27.47 12.10
C GLN A 404 3.98 27.00 13.33
N ILE A 405 4.83 26.01 13.15
CA ILE A 405 5.83 25.60 14.13
C ILE A 405 7.14 26.25 13.72
N SER A 406 7.57 27.26 14.46
CA SER A 406 8.89 27.88 14.32
C SER A 406 9.67 27.66 15.62
N GLY A 407 10.98 27.48 15.52
CA GLY A 407 11.86 27.24 16.66
C GLY A 407 13.30 27.03 16.18
N ARG A 408 14.20 26.69 17.09
CA ARG A 408 15.60 26.39 16.75
C ARG A 408 15.69 25.03 16.04
N MET A 409 15.27 24.98 14.77
CA MET A 409 15.40 23.78 13.93
C MET A 409 16.20 24.12 12.68
N THR A 410 16.99 23.16 12.24
CA THR A 410 17.63 23.20 10.91
C THR A 410 16.59 22.92 9.83
N THR A 411 16.88 23.27 8.58
CA THR A 411 15.98 22.97 7.45
C THR A 411 15.81 21.46 7.26
N ALA A 412 16.83 20.65 7.54
CA ALA A 412 16.75 19.20 7.50
C ALA A 412 15.75 18.67 8.56
N GLU A 413 15.84 19.18 9.80
CA GLU A 413 14.91 18.82 10.87
C GLU A 413 13.48 19.27 10.58
N ALA A 414 13.27 20.45 10.00
CA ALA A 414 11.95 20.93 9.58
C ALA A 414 11.36 20.04 8.48
N ASN A 415 12.18 19.56 7.54
CA ASN A 415 11.78 18.60 6.53
C ASN A 415 11.37 17.26 7.15
N ASP A 416 12.18 16.70 8.06
CA ASP A 416 11.89 15.44 8.73
C ASP A 416 10.60 15.52 9.57
N VAL A 417 10.44 16.61 10.33
CA VAL A 417 9.22 16.85 11.13
C VAL A 417 8.00 17.00 10.22
N ALA A 418 8.09 17.75 9.13
CA ALA A 418 6.99 17.91 8.18
C ALA A 418 6.62 16.58 7.51
N LEU A 419 7.62 15.78 7.14
CA LEU A 419 7.43 14.44 6.57
C LEU A 419 6.70 13.52 7.56
N LEU A 420 7.17 13.45 8.80
CA LEU A 420 6.55 12.64 9.86
C LEU A 420 5.11 13.06 10.15
N LEU A 421 4.85 14.36 10.17
CA LEU A 421 3.52 14.90 10.44
C LEU A 421 2.57 14.72 9.25
N ARG A 422 3.04 14.92 8.01
CA ARG A 422 2.26 14.70 6.78
C ARG A 422 1.92 13.24 6.56
N ALA A 423 2.87 12.33 6.80
CA ALA A 423 2.65 10.89 6.75
C ALA A 423 1.61 10.40 7.77
N GLY A 424 1.25 11.24 8.71
CA GLY A 424 0.24 10.98 9.74
C GLY A 424 0.79 10.34 11.01
N SER A 425 0.10 10.61 12.10
CA SER A 425 0.38 9.95 13.37
C SER A 425 -0.16 8.51 13.34
N LEU A 426 0.56 7.59 13.96
CA LEU A 426 0.05 6.25 14.21
C LEU A 426 -1.06 6.33 15.26
N ALA A 427 -2.21 5.71 14.99
CA ALA A 427 -3.30 5.61 15.95
C ALA A 427 -2.88 4.81 17.20
N ALA A 428 -2.01 3.81 16.97
CA ALA A 428 -1.36 3.03 18.03
C ALA A 428 0.12 2.82 17.67
N PRO A 429 1.02 2.77 18.65
CA PRO A 429 2.42 2.41 18.43
C PRO A 429 2.53 1.03 17.78
N MET A 430 3.62 0.81 17.03
CA MET A 430 3.89 -0.49 16.40
C MET A 430 5.34 -0.88 16.64
N GLU A 431 5.56 -2.17 16.80
CA GLU A 431 6.89 -2.76 16.92
C GLU A 431 7.16 -3.74 15.77
N ILE A 432 8.36 -3.71 15.22
CA ILE A 432 8.79 -4.70 14.22
C ILE A 432 9.14 -5.98 14.96
N ILE A 433 8.31 -7.02 14.78
CA ILE A 433 8.51 -8.32 15.44
C ILE A 433 9.22 -9.33 14.53
N GLU A 434 9.17 -9.13 13.21
CA GLU A 434 9.87 -9.95 12.24
C GLU A 434 10.42 -9.05 11.12
N GLU A 435 11.66 -9.31 10.73
CA GLU A 435 12.32 -8.68 9.61
C GLU A 435 12.95 -9.78 8.74
N ARG A 436 12.60 -9.78 7.45
CA ARG A 436 13.15 -10.73 6.49
C ARG A 436 13.59 -9.97 5.24
N THR A 437 14.83 -10.10 4.89
CA THR A 437 15.39 -9.54 3.65
C THR A 437 15.51 -10.62 2.58
N VAL A 438 15.00 -10.34 1.39
CA VAL A 438 15.17 -11.18 0.20
C VAL A 438 16.16 -10.49 -0.72
N GLY A 439 17.31 -11.14 -0.94
CA GLY A 439 18.33 -10.59 -1.83
C GLY A 439 17.87 -10.59 -3.30
N PRO A 440 18.29 -9.60 -4.11
CA PRO A 440 17.94 -9.55 -5.54
C PRO A 440 18.41 -10.78 -6.34
N SER A 441 19.52 -11.41 -5.94
CA SER A 441 20.04 -12.63 -6.56
C SER A 441 19.08 -13.81 -6.41
N LEU A 442 18.44 -13.96 -5.25
CA LEU A 442 17.43 -14.98 -5.00
C LEU A 442 16.18 -14.75 -5.87
N GLY A 443 15.78 -13.48 -6.01
CA GLY A 443 14.68 -13.10 -6.89
C GLY A 443 14.96 -13.47 -8.35
N ALA A 444 16.14 -13.15 -8.87
CA ALA A 444 16.55 -13.52 -10.22
C ALA A 444 16.59 -15.04 -10.43
N GLU A 445 17.05 -15.81 -9.45
CA GLU A 445 17.04 -17.27 -9.49
C GLU A 445 15.60 -17.82 -9.52
N ASN A 446 14.69 -17.27 -8.71
CA ASN A 446 13.29 -17.65 -8.69
C ASN A 446 12.60 -17.36 -10.03
N ILE A 447 12.88 -16.22 -10.66
CA ILE A 447 12.39 -15.89 -12.00
C ILE A 447 12.89 -16.91 -13.02
N ALA A 448 14.20 -17.18 -13.03
CA ALA A 448 14.79 -18.13 -13.97
C ALA A 448 14.21 -19.55 -13.81
N LYS A 449 14.08 -20.03 -12.58
CA LYS A 449 13.47 -21.33 -12.28
C LYS A 449 11.99 -21.38 -12.70
N GLY A 450 11.22 -20.36 -12.37
CA GLY A 450 9.80 -20.25 -12.70
C GLY A 450 9.57 -20.18 -14.21
N PHE A 451 10.34 -19.36 -14.92
CA PHE A 451 10.29 -19.26 -16.38
C PHE A 451 10.65 -20.59 -17.05
N ASN A 452 11.76 -21.21 -16.65
CA ASN A 452 12.19 -22.49 -17.20
C ASN A 452 11.15 -23.60 -16.96
N SER A 453 10.57 -23.67 -15.74
CA SER A 453 9.53 -24.65 -15.43
C SER A 453 8.29 -24.47 -16.32
N THR A 454 7.84 -23.23 -16.50
CA THR A 454 6.70 -22.89 -17.37
C THR A 454 7.01 -23.21 -18.83
N LEU A 455 8.22 -22.91 -19.30
CA LEU A 455 8.67 -23.20 -20.68
C LEU A 455 8.73 -24.69 -20.94
N TRP A 456 9.36 -25.48 -20.07
CA TRP A 456 9.43 -26.92 -20.23
C TRP A 456 8.07 -27.59 -20.14
N GLY A 457 7.19 -27.13 -19.24
CA GLY A 457 5.80 -27.57 -19.17
C GLY A 457 5.03 -27.26 -20.45
N PHE A 458 5.16 -26.07 -21.00
CA PHE A 458 4.56 -25.66 -22.28
C PHE A 458 5.07 -26.54 -23.43
N LEU A 459 6.39 -26.76 -23.53
CA LEU A 459 6.99 -27.60 -24.57
C LEU A 459 6.52 -29.05 -24.50
N ALA A 460 6.46 -29.65 -23.31
CA ALA A 460 5.96 -31.00 -23.11
C ALA A 460 4.49 -31.13 -23.57
N ILE A 461 3.64 -30.17 -23.20
CA ILE A 461 2.24 -30.11 -23.63
C ILE A 461 2.17 -29.94 -25.17
N ALA A 462 2.97 -29.06 -25.75
CA ALA A 462 3.01 -28.82 -27.19
C ALA A 462 3.38 -30.08 -27.97
N VAL A 463 4.43 -30.78 -27.56
CA VAL A 463 4.86 -32.06 -28.17
C VAL A 463 3.74 -33.10 -28.09
N PHE A 464 3.14 -33.27 -26.91
CA PHE A 464 2.03 -34.20 -26.72
C PHE A 464 0.85 -33.87 -27.63
N MET A 465 0.42 -32.61 -27.66
CA MET A 465 -0.71 -32.19 -28.47
C MET A 465 -0.47 -32.33 -29.96
N CYS A 466 0.71 -31.97 -30.44
CA CYS A 466 1.08 -32.13 -31.86
C CYS A 466 1.14 -33.62 -32.27
N ALA A 467 1.71 -34.47 -31.41
CA ALA A 467 1.81 -35.92 -31.68
C ALA A 467 0.43 -36.59 -31.67
N TYR A 468 -0.46 -36.22 -30.72
CA TYR A 468 -1.74 -36.90 -30.53
C TYR A 468 -2.87 -36.37 -31.41
N TYR A 469 -2.93 -35.04 -31.64
CA TYR A 469 -4.00 -34.38 -32.43
C TYR A 469 -3.54 -33.82 -33.77
N ALA A 470 -2.29 -34.04 -34.16
CA ALA A 470 -1.71 -33.56 -35.44
C ALA A 470 -1.96 -32.06 -35.66
N LEU A 471 -2.59 -31.62 -36.76
CA LEU A 471 -2.82 -30.21 -37.08
C LEU A 471 -3.70 -29.51 -36.02
N PHE A 472 -4.71 -30.19 -35.49
CA PHE A 472 -5.52 -29.63 -34.38
C PHE A 472 -4.70 -29.44 -33.13
N GLY A 473 -3.69 -30.30 -32.89
CA GLY A 473 -2.72 -30.10 -31.80
C GLY A 473 -1.84 -28.88 -31.99
N VAL A 474 -1.39 -28.60 -33.22
CA VAL A 474 -0.65 -27.37 -33.54
C VAL A 474 -1.51 -26.15 -33.30
N VAL A 475 -2.77 -26.16 -33.74
CA VAL A 475 -3.71 -25.04 -33.49
C VAL A 475 -3.95 -24.85 -31.99
N SER A 476 -4.14 -25.94 -31.23
CA SER A 476 -4.31 -25.89 -29.78
C SER A 476 -3.05 -25.33 -29.08
N THR A 477 -1.87 -25.67 -29.54
CA THR A 477 -0.59 -25.14 -29.03
C THR A 477 -0.46 -23.63 -29.29
N ILE A 478 -0.84 -23.16 -30.47
CA ILE A 478 -0.84 -21.72 -30.80
C ILE A 478 -1.89 -21.00 -29.96
N ALA A 479 -3.09 -21.58 -29.76
CA ALA A 479 -4.09 -21.03 -28.87
C ALA A 479 -3.59 -20.95 -27.41
N LEU A 480 -2.84 -21.94 -26.94
CA LEU A 480 -2.20 -21.94 -25.62
C LEU A 480 -1.13 -20.85 -25.52
N ALA A 481 -0.32 -20.64 -26.56
CA ALA A 481 0.64 -19.55 -26.61
C ALA A 481 -0.07 -18.17 -26.59
N ALA A 482 -1.17 -18.02 -27.32
CA ALA A 482 -2.01 -16.84 -27.30
C ALA A 482 -2.65 -16.58 -25.92
N ASN A 483 -3.04 -17.66 -25.20
CA ASN A 483 -3.51 -17.56 -23.82
C ASN A 483 -2.44 -16.94 -22.91
N LEU A 484 -1.22 -17.48 -22.95
CA LEU A 484 -0.11 -16.98 -22.12
C LEU A 484 0.22 -15.53 -22.45
N LEU A 485 0.27 -15.19 -23.74
CA LEU A 485 0.48 -13.81 -24.21
C LEU A 485 -0.59 -12.85 -23.66
N LEU A 486 -1.87 -13.21 -23.76
CA LEU A 486 -2.97 -12.39 -23.26
C LEU A 486 -2.98 -12.28 -21.73
N LEU A 487 -2.61 -13.36 -21.03
CA LEU A 487 -2.49 -13.35 -19.58
C LEU A 487 -1.42 -12.34 -19.12
N VAL A 488 -0.22 -12.40 -19.72
CA VAL A 488 0.86 -11.46 -19.41
C VAL A 488 0.47 -10.03 -19.80
N ALA A 489 -0.21 -9.84 -20.94
CA ALA A 489 -0.72 -8.53 -21.35
C ALA A 489 -1.72 -7.94 -20.34
N LEU A 490 -2.65 -8.74 -19.83
CA LEU A 490 -3.61 -8.30 -18.81
C LEU A 490 -2.94 -7.99 -17.48
N LEU A 491 -1.95 -8.80 -17.05
CA LEU A 491 -1.17 -8.50 -15.85
C LEU A 491 -0.43 -7.16 -16.00
N SER A 492 0.15 -6.90 -17.18
CA SER A 492 0.83 -5.64 -17.47
C SER A 492 -0.14 -4.46 -17.54
N LEU A 493 -1.30 -4.61 -18.19
CA LEU A 493 -2.32 -3.56 -18.28
C LEU A 493 -2.88 -3.17 -16.92
N LEU A 494 -3.18 -4.17 -16.07
CA LEU A 494 -3.72 -3.97 -14.73
C LEU A 494 -2.63 -3.59 -13.73
N GLN A 495 -1.36 -3.55 -14.15
CA GLN A 495 -0.20 -3.35 -13.27
C GLN A 495 -0.25 -4.29 -12.07
N ALA A 496 -0.64 -5.55 -12.32
CA ALA A 496 -0.75 -6.55 -11.26
C ALA A 496 0.63 -7.04 -10.82
N THR A 497 0.77 -7.30 -9.52
CA THR A 497 2.04 -7.79 -8.95
C THR A 497 2.17 -9.30 -9.14
N LEU A 498 3.14 -9.73 -9.95
CA LEU A 498 3.49 -11.12 -10.11
C LEU A 498 4.35 -11.59 -8.92
N THR A 499 3.91 -12.65 -8.25
CA THR A 499 4.61 -13.30 -7.14
C THR A 499 5.05 -14.70 -7.53
N LEU A 500 5.89 -15.37 -6.72
CA LEU A 500 6.28 -16.76 -6.96
C LEU A 500 5.06 -17.71 -7.04
N PRO A 501 4.06 -17.65 -6.14
CA PRO A 501 2.79 -18.36 -6.32
C PRO A 501 2.02 -17.94 -7.58
N GLY A 502 2.14 -16.70 -8.04
CA GLY A 502 1.57 -16.24 -9.31
C GLY A 502 2.18 -16.96 -10.52
N ILE A 503 3.50 -17.21 -10.52
CA ILE A 503 4.16 -18.04 -11.55
C ILE A 503 3.62 -19.47 -11.50
N ALA A 504 3.44 -20.04 -10.31
CA ALA A 504 2.82 -21.36 -10.17
C ALA A 504 1.38 -21.40 -10.71
N ALA A 505 0.60 -20.32 -10.51
CA ALA A 505 -0.73 -20.17 -11.11
C ALA A 505 -0.67 -20.10 -12.63
N MET A 506 0.35 -19.44 -13.23
CA MET A 506 0.55 -19.44 -14.69
C MET A 506 0.77 -20.86 -15.23
N ALA A 507 1.64 -21.63 -14.56
CA ALA A 507 1.88 -23.03 -14.94
C ALA A 507 0.61 -23.90 -14.80
N LEU A 508 -0.17 -23.71 -13.73
CA LEU A 508 -1.46 -24.38 -13.55
C LEU A 508 -2.46 -24.00 -14.64
N THR A 509 -2.52 -22.72 -15.00
CA THR A 509 -3.42 -22.22 -16.04
C THR A 509 -3.09 -22.80 -17.41
N LEU A 510 -1.82 -23.09 -17.73
CA LEU A 510 -1.45 -23.81 -18.96
C LEU A 510 -2.11 -25.17 -19.03
N GLY A 511 -2.12 -25.94 -17.91
CA GLY A 511 -2.78 -27.23 -17.82
C GLY A 511 -4.29 -27.14 -18.03
N MET A 512 -4.96 -26.19 -17.41
CA MET A 512 -6.40 -25.98 -17.56
C MET A 512 -6.79 -25.42 -18.94
N ALA A 513 -5.97 -24.56 -19.52
CA ALA A 513 -6.22 -23.98 -20.83
C ALA A 513 -6.14 -25.03 -21.94
N ILE A 514 -5.23 -26.00 -21.83
CA ILE A 514 -5.14 -27.08 -22.81
C ILE A 514 -6.31 -28.04 -22.71
N ASP A 515 -6.86 -28.28 -21.52
CA ASP A 515 -7.99 -29.17 -21.32
C ASP A 515 -9.22 -28.74 -22.12
N ALA A 516 -9.51 -27.45 -22.20
CA ALA A 516 -10.56 -26.90 -23.06
C ALA A 516 -10.35 -27.25 -24.55
N ASN A 517 -9.10 -27.19 -25.04
CA ASN A 517 -8.78 -27.57 -26.42
C ASN A 517 -8.87 -29.11 -26.61
N VAL A 518 -8.49 -29.91 -25.62
CA VAL A 518 -8.64 -31.35 -25.61
C VAL A 518 -10.12 -31.73 -25.71
N LEU A 519 -10.97 -31.14 -24.89
CA LEU A 519 -12.42 -31.36 -24.94
C LEU A 519 -13.01 -31.05 -26.33
N ILE A 520 -12.64 -29.93 -26.93
CA ILE A 520 -13.07 -29.57 -28.28
C ILE A 520 -12.61 -30.64 -29.29
N ASN A 521 -11.34 -31.03 -29.26
CA ASN A 521 -10.77 -32.00 -30.18
C ASN A 521 -11.41 -33.37 -30.02
N GLU A 522 -11.63 -33.84 -28.80
CA GLU A 522 -12.29 -35.15 -28.58
C GLU A 522 -13.76 -35.09 -28.97
N ARG A 523 -14.47 -33.98 -28.79
CA ARG A 523 -15.85 -33.82 -29.26
C ARG A 523 -15.91 -33.85 -30.78
N ILE A 524 -14.98 -33.23 -31.48
CA ILE A 524 -14.87 -33.34 -32.94
C ILE A 524 -14.62 -34.79 -33.38
N ARG A 525 -13.72 -35.53 -32.70
CA ARG A 525 -13.48 -36.94 -32.96
C ARG A 525 -14.71 -37.81 -32.72
N GLU A 526 -15.49 -37.51 -31.68
CA GLU A 526 -16.75 -38.20 -31.39
C GLU A 526 -17.78 -37.98 -32.51
N GLU A 527 -17.95 -36.75 -32.98
CA GLU A 527 -18.85 -36.44 -34.09
C GLU A 527 -18.42 -37.13 -35.39
N LEU A 528 -17.11 -37.24 -35.67
CA LEU A 528 -16.58 -38.00 -36.81
C LEU A 528 -16.85 -39.52 -36.69
N ARG A 529 -16.78 -40.05 -35.45
CA ARG A 529 -17.13 -41.45 -35.18
C ARG A 529 -18.61 -41.74 -35.43
N ASN A 530 -19.45 -40.79 -35.11
CA ASN A 530 -20.90 -40.83 -35.31
C ASN A 530 -21.31 -40.62 -36.78
N GLY A 531 -20.35 -40.46 -37.71
CA GLY A 531 -20.61 -40.33 -39.14
C GLY A 531 -20.90 -38.92 -39.62
N SER A 532 -20.72 -37.90 -38.79
CA SER A 532 -20.87 -36.52 -39.21
C SER A 532 -19.84 -36.12 -40.26
N SER A 533 -20.22 -35.26 -41.22
CA SER A 533 -19.25 -34.75 -42.18
C SER A 533 -18.18 -33.93 -41.50
N PRO A 534 -16.93 -33.85 -42.02
CA PRO A 534 -15.83 -33.14 -41.39
C PRO A 534 -16.16 -31.70 -40.96
N GLN A 535 -16.85 -30.94 -41.78
CA GLN A 535 -17.26 -29.56 -41.47
C GLN A 535 -18.39 -29.49 -40.44
N ALA A 536 -19.32 -30.45 -40.42
CA ALA A 536 -20.37 -30.53 -39.42
C ALA A 536 -19.79 -30.96 -38.07
N ALA A 537 -18.81 -31.89 -38.07
CA ALA A 537 -18.11 -32.35 -36.88
C ALA A 537 -17.32 -31.19 -36.19
N ILE A 538 -16.65 -30.32 -36.96
CA ILE A 538 -16.00 -29.13 -36.41
C ILE A 538 -17.05 -28.21 -35.73
N ALA A 539 -18.14 -27.88 -36.42
CA ALA A 539 -19.16 -27.00 -35.86
C ALA A 539 -19.77 -27.57 -34.57
N ALA A 540 -20.24 -28.81 -34.63
CA ALA A 540 -20.86 -29.50 -33.50
C ALA A 540 -19.88 -29.70 -32.33
N GLY A 541 -18.59 -29.99 -32.63
CA GLY A 541 -17.56 -30.16 -31.61
C GLY A 541 -17.33 -28.89 -30.80
N TYR A 542 -17.18 -27.75 -31.45
CA TYR A 542 -17.05 -26.44 -30.75
C TYR A 542 -18.32 -26.06 -30.00
N ASP A 543 -19.49 -26.22 -30.60
CA ASP A 543 -20.75 -25.76 -30.00
C ASP A 543 -21.13 -26.63 -28.77
N ARG A 544 -20.93 -27.96 -28.82
CA ARG A 544 -21.23 -28.86 -27.70
C ARG A 544 -20.16 -28.84 -26.60
N ALA A 545 -18.89 -28.60 -26.94
CA ALA A 545 -17.84 -28.49 -25.95
C ALA A 545 -17.96 -27.16 -25.16
N PHE A 546 -18.54 -26.12 -25.79
CA PHE A 546 -18.63 -24.78 -25.20
C PHE A 546 -19.35 -24.78 -23.85
N ASP A 547 -20.50 -25.44 -23.75
CA ASP A 547 -21.30 -25.48 -22.50
C ASP A 547 -20.49 -26.13 -21.37
N THR A 548 -19.81 -27.25 -21.63
CA THR A 548 -18.98 -27.93 -20.63
C THR A 548 -17.77 -27.09 -20.22
N ILE A 549 -17.13 -26.40 -21.18
CA ILE A 549 -16.01 -25.51 -20.93
C ILE A 549 -16.47 -24.31 -20.09
N LEU A 550 -17.63 -23.76 -20.40
CA LEU A 550 -18.19 -22.61 -19.68
C LEU A 550 -18.50 -22.98 -18.21
N ASP A 551 -19.21 -24.09 -17.99
CA ASP A 551 -19.59 -24.56 -16.65
C ASP A 551 -18.36 -24.84 -15.77
N SER A 552 -17.35 -25.54 -16.30
CA SER A 552 -16.12 -25.84 -15.60
C SER A 552 -15.35 -24.57 -15.24
N ASN A 553 -15.21 -23.64 -16.20
CA ASN A 553 -14.47 -22.41 -15.99
C ASN A 553 -15.20 -21.45 -15.03
N ILE A 554 -16.55 -21.37 -15.08
CA ILE A 554 -17.32 -20.57 -14.12
C ILE A 554 -17.13 -21.12 -12.69
N THR A 555 -17.20 -22.43 -12.50
CA THR A 555 -17.00 -23.05 -11.19
C THR A 555 -15.61 -22.73 -10.64
N THR A 556 -14.59 -22.87 -11.48
CA THR A 556 -13.19 -22.57 -11.11
C THR A 556 -12.98 -21.06 -10.86
N LEU A 557 -13.64 -20.20 -11.64
CA LEU A 557 -13.59 -18.76 -11.47
C LEU A 557 -14.22 -18.31 -10.14
N ILE A 558 -15.33 -18.93 -9.72
CA ILE A 558 -15.96 -18.66 -8.40
C ILE A 558 -14.98 -19.00 -7.28
N ALA A 559 -14.29 -20.14 -7.35
CA ALA A 559 -13.26 -20.50 -6.38
C ALA A 559 -12.09 -19.50 -6.41
N GLY A 560 -11.66 -19.08 -7.59
CA GLY A 560 -10.62 -18.05 -7.77
C GLY A 560 -11.02 -16.70 -7.18
N ILE A 561 -12.26 -16.25 -7.39
CA ILE A 561 -12.79 -15.00 -6.83
C ILE A 561 -12.86 -15.10 -5.29
N ALA A 562 -13.26 -16.24 -4.74
CA ALA A 562 -13.25 -16.45 -3.28
C ALA A 562 -11.83 -16.30 -2.71
N LEU A 563 -10.81 -16.89 -3.38
CA LEU A 563 -9.41 -16.71 -3.01
C LEU A 563 -8.93 -15.26 -3.18
N LEU A 564 -9.45 -14.52 -4.15
CA LEU A 564 -9.12 -13.11 -4.37
C LEU A 564 -9.68 -12.20 -3.26
N VAL A 565 -10.91 -12.47 -2.81
CA VAL A 565 -11.62 -11.66 -1.80
C VAL A 565 -11.12 -11.98 -0.39
N PHE A 566 -10.97 -13.26 -0.05
CA PHE A 566 -10.59 -13.70 1.29
C PHE A 566 -9.09 -13.97 1.45
N GLY A 567 -8.36 -14.10 0.35
CA GLY A 567 -6.92 -14.34 0.36
C GLY A 567 -6.11 -13.10 0.72
N SER A 568 -4.96 -13.31 1.34
CA SER A 568 -4.00 -12.28 1.68
C SER A 568 -2.62 -12.59 1.09
N GLY A 569 -1.83 -11.56 0.82
CA GLY A 569 -0.45 -11.69 0.36
C GLY A 569 -0.27 -12.62 -0.85
N PRO A 570 0.54 -13.68 -0.71
CA PRO A 570 0.85 -14.61 -1.79
C PRO A 570 -0.38 -15.32 -2.39
N VAL A 571 -1.40 -15.63 -1.55
CA VAL A 571 -2.64 -16.28 -2.00
C VAL A 571 -3.44 -15.36 -2.94
N ARG A 572 -3.48 -14.07 -2.64
CA ARG A 572 -4.14 -13.07 -3.50
C ARG A 572 -3.42 -12.95 -4.85
N GLY A 573 -2.06 -12.92 -4.84
CA GLY A 573 -1.26 -12.90 -6.07
C GLY A 573 -1.52 -14.12 -6.96
N PHE A 574 -1.59 -15.33 -6.37
CA PHE A 574 -2.02 -16.55 -7.06
C PHE A 574 -3.42 -16.38 -7.67
N ALA A 575 -4.40 -15.91 -6.89
CA ALA A 575 -5.79 -15.80 -7.32
C ALA A 575 -5.98 -14.81 -8.49
N VAL A 576 -5.26 -13.67 -8.50
CA VAL A 576 -5.29 -12.71 -9.62
C VAL A 576 -4.88 -13.39 -10.93
N VAL A 577 -3.71 -14.04 -10.92
CA VAL A 577 -3.18 -14.73 -12.12
C VAL A 577 -4.12 -15.86 -12.57
N HIS A 578 -4.67 -16.62 -11.62
CA HIS A 578 -5.58 -17.71 -11.88
C HIS A 578 -6.90 -17.23 -12.52
N CYS A 579 -7.55 -16.22 -11.94
CA CYS A 579 -8.80 -15.66 -12.51
C CYS A 579 -8.59 -15.07 -13.91
N LEU A 580 -7.53 -14.29 -14.11
CA LEU A 580 -7.21 -13.73 -15.42
C LEU A 580 -6.88 -14.84 -16.43
N GLY A 581 -6.15 -15.88 -15.99
CA GLY A 581 -5.80 -17.04 -16.80
C GLY A 581 -7.02 -17.82 -17.28
N ILE A 582 -8.06 -17.98 -16.44
CA ILE A 582 -9.32 -18.61 -16.84
C ILE A 582 -10.00 -17.78 -17.92
N LEU A 583 -10.11 -16.45 -17.76
CA LEU A 583 -10.75 -15.57 -18.75
C LEU A 583 -10.02 -15.61 -20.11
N THR A 584 -8.68 -15.55 -20.09
CA THR A 584 -7.86 -15.61 -21.30
C THR A 584 -7.90 -17.00 -21.96
N SER A 585 -7.99 -18.08 -21.16
CA SER A 585 -8.09 -19.46 -21.67
C SER A 585 -9.40 -19.69 -22.40
N MET A 586 -10.53 -19.20 -21.89
CA MET A 586 -11.83 -19.28 -22.58
C MET A 586 -11.78 -18.55 -23.93
N PHE A 587 -11.20 -17.35 -23.95
CA PHE A 587 -11.04 -16.59 -25.18
C PHE A 587 -10.16 -17.32 -26.20
N SER A 588 -9.01 -17.80 -25.78
CA SER A 588 -8.04 -18.46 -26.67
C SER A 588 -8.53 -19.82 -27.16
N ALA A 589 -9.08 -20.66 -26.28
CA ALA A 589 -9.53 -21.99 -26.64
C ALA A 589 -10.79 -21.97 -27.54
N VAL A 590 -11.73 -21.05 -27.30
CA VAL A 590 -12.99 -21.02 -28.04
C VAL A 590 -12.89 -20.13 -29.28
N LEU A 591 -12.34 -18.92 -29.17
CA LEU A 591 -12.36 -17.94 -30.27
C LEU A 591 -11.11 -18.04 -31.15
N VAL A 592 -9.91 -18.06 -30.56
CA VAL A 592 -8.66 -18.08 -31.34
C VAL A 592 -8.50 -19.43 -32.06
N SER A 593 -8.68 -20.56 -31.38
CA SER A 593 -8.57 -21.87 -32.00
C SER A 593 -9.61 -22.07 -33.10
N ARG A 594 -10.88 -21.69 -32.87
CA ARG A 594 -11.95 -21.77 -33.88
C ARG A 594 -11.66 -20.85 -35.08
N MET A 595 -11.14 -19.65 -34.86
CA MET A 595 -10.70 -18.77 -35.95
C MET A 595 -9.65 -19.46 -36.83
N MET A 596 -8.64 -20.05 -36.24
CA MET A 596 -7.57 -20.73 -36.98
C MET A 596 -8.09 -21.95 -37.75
N ILE A 597 -8.91 -22.78 -37.13
CA ILE A 597 -9.53 -23.94 -37.80
C ILE A 597 -10.44 -23.49 -38.95
N ASN A 598 -11.19 -22.39 -38.75
CA ASN A 598 -12.04 -21.82 -39.82
C ASN A 598 -11.22 -21.24 -40.98
N LEU A 599 -10.04 -20.67 -40.71
CA LEU A 599 -9.15 -20.16 -41.75
C LEU A 599 -8.57 -21.34 -42.58
N ILE A 600 -8.26 -22.47 -41.95
CA ILE A 600 -7.67 -23.64 -42.60
C ILE A 600 -8.73 -24.42 -43.41
N TYR A 601 -9.86 -24.75 -42.78
CA TYR A 601 -10.87 -25.65 -43.36
C TYR A 601 -12.10 -24.94 -43.89
N GLY A 602 -12.40 -23.71 -43.47
CA GLY A 602 -13.63 -23.01 -43.79
C GLY A 602 -13.73 -22.53 -45.25
N HIS A 603 -12.60 -22.41 -45.96
CA HIS A 603 -12.58 -22.06 -47.40
C HIS A 603 -12.71 -23.25 -48.34
N GLN A 604 -12.50 -24.49 -47.84
CA GLN A 604 -12.57 -25.70 -48.65
C GLN A 604 -14.05 -26.10 -48.85
N ARG A 605 -14.49 -26.22 -50.12
CA ARG A 605 -15.87 -26.63 -50.44
C ARG A 605 -16.16 -28.08 -50.05
N LYS A 606 -15.15 -28.95 -50.06
CA LYS A 606 -15.26 -30.37 -49.69
C LYS A 606 -13.99 -30.74 -48.90
N VAL A 607 -14.15 -31.10 -47.65
CA VAL A 607 -13.08 -31.60 -46.79
C VAL A 607 -13.28 -33.11 -46.71
N GLU A 608 -12.32 -33.89 -47.21
CA GLU A 608 -12.41 -35.36 -47.20
C GLU A 608 -11.97 -35.94 -45.87
N LYS A 609 -10.93 -35.38 -45.26
CA LYS A 609 -10.35 -35.85 -43.99
C LYS A 609 -9.90 -34.69 -43.14
N LEU A 610 -10.06 -34.79 -41.82
CA LEU A 610 -9.47 -33.87 -40.84
C LEU A 610 -8.14 -34.44 -40.32
N ALA A 611 -7.12 -33.59 -40.24
CA ALA A 611 -5.84 -33.92 -39.63
C ALA A 611 -5.90 -33.78 -38.10
N ILE A 612 -6.72 -34.63 -37.44
CA ILE A 612 -7.00 -34.59 -35.98
C ILE A 612 -6.42 -35.83 -35.27
N GLY A 613 -5.44 -36.49 -35.86
CA GLY A 613 -4.87 -37.76 -35.39
C GLY A 613 -5.78 -38.96 -35.65
N GLN A 614 -5.55 -40.06 -34.91
CA GLN A 614 -6.32 -41.30 -35.11
C GLN A 614 -7.75 -41.18 -34.58
N VAL A 615 -8.73 -41.42 -35.44
CA VAL A 615 -10.14 -41.55 -35.05
C VAL A 615 -10.45 -43.04 -34.97
N TRP A 616 -10.43 -43.59 -33.76
CA TRP A 616 -10.77 -44.99 -33.54
C TRP A 616 -12.26 -45.23 -33.81
N LYS A 617 -12.58 -46.16 -34.70
CA LYS A 617 -13.94 -46.62 -34.99
C LYS A 617 -14.15 -48.00 -34.36
N PRO A 618 -15.17 -48.19 -33.47
CA PRO A 618 -15.51 -49.53 -32.99
C PRO A 618 -15.93 -50.39 -34.19
N GLY A 619 -15.25 -51.47 -34.44
CA GLY A 619 -15.64 -52.43 -35.46
C GLY A 619 -14.70 -52.64 -36.66
N ASN A 620 -13.54 -52.01 -36.75
CA ASN A 620 -12.45 -52.38 -37.66
C ASN A 620 -11.36 -53.12 -36.84
N ASN A 621 -11.54 -54.40 -36.57
CA ASN A 621 -10.46 -55.34 -36.29
C ASN A 621 -9.89 -55.87 -37.62
#